data_169e09a82917ed3fdac9d27430ccb587
#
_entry.id   169e09a82917ed3fdac9d27430ccb587
#
_cell.length_a   1.000
_cell.length_b   1.000
_cell.length_c   1.000
_cell.angle_alpha   90.00
_cell.angle_beta   90.00
_cell.angle_gamma   90.00
#
_symmetry.space_group_name_H-M   'P 1'
#
loop_
_entity.id
_entity.type
_entity.pdbx_description
1 polymer ?
#
loop_
_entity_poly.entity_id
_entity_poly.type
_entity_poly.pdbx_seq_one_letter_code
_entity_poly.pdbx_strand_id
1 'polypeptide(L)'
;MSADRDPVSRRRLLGGAVALGLGAAIGSSREAQARGRLPVGGRISLRLPWPVLTIDPHRLEDATAAIFGDALFDTLYARDESGAFVPSLADAEPEPEGSNLRVRVRPGLRTAKGRAFEARDAAAAIARSRGLGGRAWLADLPAPRIDGRSLVFAMRDAGRLVRALASPIVAMVPGSFAAEAPDGTGPMKFTTRGDALVLARNALAARGPSYLEEVIVTPAPDLAASLRAFESGTDDLGWLGSGLHEPRPGSRPFDLGAVGWAVLFTGRDAATWDAPGVAQRICDGIPPARLSYLALGPAWTTEPEQGWGGPPTSLHVRDDAPWLVELAKAIAATISRPAHEVTARPIPNAELVQRRAARSFTLALDVVRPLAPGSFAAMVALATSDNAGRASDLVQHPPKLGEIPARTLTRTLRCGVVGEIRVQGGRAPEVQLAAPPMGPGFDLGATTRSRAR
;
A
#
# COMPACT_ATOMS: atom_id res chain seq x y z
N MET A 1 -14.34 -67.18 -35.06
CA MET A 1 -14.87 -66.66 -33.76
C MET A 1 -15.08 -65.20 -33.92
N SER A 2 -16.31 -64.79 -34.17
CA SER A 2 -16.75 -63.42 -34.47
C SER A 2 -17.18 -62.78 -33.15
N ALA A 3 -16.61 -61.63 -32.80
CA ALA A 3 -17.01 -60.82 -31.64
C ALA A 3 -18.03 -59.80 -32.11
N ASP A 4 -19.22 -59.98 -31.68
CA ASP A 4 -20.38 -59.09 -31.88
C ASP A 4 -20.21 -57.82 -31.07
N ARG A 5 -20.23 -56.64 -31.72
CA ARG A 5 -20.23 -55.37 -31.10
C ARG A 5 -21.65 -54.80 -31.15
N ASP A 6 -22.33 -54.83 -30.01
CA ASP A 6 -23.61 -54.15 -29.82
C ASP A 6 -23.50 -52.64 -30.04
N PRO A 7 -24.35 -52.03 -30.86
CA PRO A 7 -24.36 -50.57 -31.07
C PRO A 7 -25.10 -49.89 -29.92
N VAL A 8 -24.38 -49.08 -29.16
CA VAL A 8 -24.95 -48.20 -28.10
C VAL A 8 -25.95 -47.24 -28.76
N SER A 9 -27.22 -47.39 -28.42
CA SER A 9 -28.32 -46.59 -28.98
C SER A 9 -28.18 -45.11 -28.68
N ARG A 10 -28.24 -44.26 -29.74
CA ARG A 10 -28.23 -42.77 -29.65
C ARG A 10 -29.26 -42.19 -28.67
N ARG A 11 -30.35 -42.90 -28.37
CA ARG A 11 -31.37 -42.50 -27.40
C ARG A 11 -30.87 -42.52 -25.94
N ARG A 12 -29.92 -43.39 -25.57
CA ARG A 12 -29.36 -43.45 -24.22
C ARG A 12 -28.34 -42.32 -23.98
N LEU A 13 -27.63 -41.86 -25.01
CA LEU A 13 -26.70 -40.72 -24.92
C LEU A 13 -27.44 -39.41 -24.77
N LEU A 14 -28.58 -39.21 -25.43
CA LEU A 14 -29.38 -37.98 -25.29
C LEU A 14 -30.09 -37.89 -23.95
N GLY A 15 -30.51 -39.00 -23.35
CA GLY A 15 -31.10 -38.99 -21.99
C GLY A 15 -30.11 -38.63 -20.88
N GLY A 16 -28.84 -39.06 -21.04
CA GLY A 16 -27.77 -38.73 -20.10
C GLY A 16 -27.33 -37.23 -20.12
N ALA A 17 -27.31 -36.63 -21.31
CA ALA A 17 -26.94 -35.23 -21.50
C ALA A 17 -27.97 -34.25 -20.95
N VAL A 18 -29.25 -34.58 -21.03
CA VAL A 18 -30.36 -33.76 -20.48
C VAL A 18 -30.38 -33.83 -18.96
N ALA A 19 -30.08 -34.98 -18.35
CA ALA A 19 -30.03 -35.12 -16.89
C ALA A 19 -28.82 -34.38 -16.28
N LEU A 20 -27.67 -34.35 -16.94
CA LEU A 20 -26.48 -33.56 -16.53
C LEU A 20 -26.68 -32.06 -16.71
N GLY A 21 -27.37 -31.62 -17.77
CA GLY A 21 -27.68 -30.21 -18.00
C GLY A 21 -28.68 -29.65 -16.97
N LEU A 22 -29.68 -30.40 -16.57
CA LEU A 22 -30.63 -30.00 -15.55
C LEU A 22 -30.02 -30.00 -14.13
N GLY A 23 -29.11 -30.93 -13.84
CA GLY A 23 -28.39 -30.95 -12.56
C GLY A 23 -27.45 -29.76 -12.37
N ALA A 24 -26.75 -29.31 -13.43
CA ALA A 24 -25.89 -28.15 -13.39
C ALA A 24 -26.66 -26.83 -13.30
N ALA A 25 -27.83 -26.72 -13.93
CA ALA A 25 -28.70 -25.55 -13.85
C ALA A 25 -29.35 -25.37 -12.45
N ILE A 26 -29.65 -26.49 -11.77
CA ILE A 26 -30.24 -26.46 -10.42
C ILE A 26 -29.15 -26.18 -9.36
N GLY A 27 -27.90 -26.61 -9.58
CA GLY A 27 -26.74 -26.32 -8.71
C GLY A 27 -26.36 -24.85 -8.74
N SER A 28 -26.31 -24.23 -9.90
CA SER A 28 -25.97 -22.82 -10.06
C SER A 28 -27.04 -21.85 -9.52
N SER A 29 -28.32 -22.26 -9.56
CA SER A 29 -29.41 -21.45 -8.98
C SER A 29 -29.45 -21.46 -7.43
N ARG A 30 -28.94 -22.53 -6.80
CA ARG A 30 -28.85 -22.59 -5.32
C ARG A 30 -27.67 -21.79 -4.77
N GLU A 31 -26.55 -21.72 -5.47
CA GLU A 31 -25.43 -20.84 -5.08
C GLU A 31 -25.77 -19.35 -5.28
N ALA A 32 -26.53 -19.01 -6.32
CA ALA A 32 -26.99 -17.64 -6.55
C ALA A 32 -28.01 -17.16 -5.50
N GLN A 33 -28.80 -18.05 -4.91
CA GLN A 33 -29.75 -17.71 -3.84
C GLN A 33 -29.10 -17.63 -2.44
N ALA A 34 -27.89 -18.17 -2.25
CA ALA A 34 -27.16 -18.13 -0.98
C ALA A 34 -26.30 -16.86 -0.81
N ARG A 35 -26.18 -16.01 -1.82
CA ARG A 35 -25.59 -14.67 -1.67
C ARG A 35 -26.60 -13.76 -0.94
N GLY A 36 -26.58 -13.84 0.39
CA GLY A 36 -27.34 -12.92 1.25
C GLY A 36 -27.08 -11.47 0.85
N ARG A 37 -28.03 -10.56 1.11
CA ARG A 37 -27.85 -9.13 0.90
C ARG A 37 -26.59 -8.68 1.64
N LEU A 38 -25.66 -8.03 0.91
CA LEU A 38 -24.49 -7.44 1.55
C LEU A 38 -24.95 -6.48 2.65
N PRO A 39 -24.45 -6.64 3.88
CA PRO A 39 -24.82 -5.74 4.96
C PRO A 39 -24.31 -4.33 4.65
N VAL A 40 -25.19 -3.36 4.67
CA VAL A 40 -24.87 -1.94 4.51
C VAL A 40 -25.05 -1.24 5.83
N GLY A 41 -24.06 -0.49 6.27
CA GLY A 41 -24.05 0.21 7.54
C GLY A 41 -23.02 -0.35 8.51
N GLY A 42 -23.06 0.18 9.73
CA GLY A 42 -22.15 -0.20 10.80
C GLY A 42 -20.84 0.58 10.81
N ARG A 43 -20.15 0.47 11.94
CA ARG A 43 -18.89 1.16 12.22
C ARG A 43 -17.87 0.12 12.60
N ILE A 44 -16.60 0.35 12.26
CA ILE A 44 -15.48 -0.44 12.76
C ILE A 44 -14.46 0.50 13.42
N SER A 45 -13.80 -0.01 14.46
CA SER A 45 -12.75 0.70 15.18
C SER A 45 -11.46 -0.08 15.19
N LEU A 46 -10.35 0.66 15.12
CA LEU A 46 -9.00 0.11 15.27
C LEU A 46 -8.07 1.17 15.87
N ARG A 47 -6.94 0.71 16.39
CA ARG A 47 -5.85 1.59 16.84
C ARG A 47 -4.61 1.39 16.00
N LEU A 48 -3.89 2.48 15.78
CA LEU A 48 -2.54 2.47 15.23
C LEU A 48 -1.55 2.98 16.28
N PRO A 49 -0.34 2.42 16.36
CA PRO A 49 0.69 2.87 17.30
C PRO A 49 1.39 4.15 16.81
N TRP A 50 0.67 5.01 16.07
CA TRP A 50 1.05 6.36 15.68
C TRP A 50 -0.18 7.21 15.39
N PRO A 51 -0.12 8.54 15.59
CA PRO A 51 -1.20 9.44 15.24
C PRO A 51 -1.32 9.60 13.73
N VAL A 52 -2.55 9.72 13.24
CA VAL A 52 -2.83 10.02 11.83
C VAL A 52 -3.04 11.52 11.68
N LEU A 53 -1.95 12.25 11.44
CA LEU A 53 -1.97 13.70 11.29
C LEU A 53 -2.18 14.12 9.82
N THR A 54 -1.65 13.35 8.90
CA THR A 54 -1.68 13.62 7.47
C THR A 54 -1.89 12.33 6.69
N ILE A 55 -2.50 12.42 5.49
CA ILE A 55 -2.53 11.33 4.52
C ILE A 55 -2.18 11.91 3.15
N ASP A 56 -0.98 11.65 2.68
CA ASP A 56 -0.48 12.12 1.38
C ASP A 56 -0.19 10.94 0.44
N PRO A 57 -1.03 10.68 -0.57
CA PRO A 57 -0.85 9.53 -1.44
C PRO A 57 0.40 9.64 -2.33
N HIS A 58 1.01 10.82 -2.47
CA HIS A 58 2.19 11.03 -3.32
C HIS A 58 3.53 10.92 -2.58
N ARG A 59 3.52 10.68 -1.25
CA ARG A 59 4.75 10.49 -0.47
C ARG A 59 5.05 9.01 -0.25
N LEU A 60 6.30 8.61 -0.47
CA LEU A 60 6.75 7.23 -0.25
C LEU A 60 6.86 6.88 1.24
N GLU A 61 7.13 7.87 2.05
CA GLU A 61 7.30 7.75 3.51
C GLU A 61 5.99 7.77 4.30
N ASP A 62 4.83 7.90 3.63
CA ASP A 62 3.52 7.93 4.29
C ASP A 62 2.92 6.53 4.40
N ALA A 63 3.19 5.84 5.53
CA ALA A 63 2.61 4.53 5.83
C ALA A 63 1.08 4.58 5.96
N THR A 64 0.52 5.69 6.46
CA THR A 64 -0.92 5.86 6.62
C THR A 64 -1.62 5.93 5.27
N ALA A 65 -1.01 6.62 4.29
CA ALA A 65 -1.50 6.62 2.92
C ALA A 65 -1.43 5.24 2.25
N ALA A 66 -0.46 4.40 2.64
CA ALA A 66 -0.40 3.01 2.16
C ALA A 66 -1.53 2.14 2.72
N ILE A 67 -2.00 2.44 3.94
CA ILE A 67 -3.08 1.68 4.61
C ILE A 67 -4.46 2.18 4.17
N PHE A 68 -4.68 3.50 4.14
CA PHE A 68 -6.00 4.10 3.96
C PHE A 68 -6.17 4.90 2.67
N GLY A 69 -5.12 5.01 1.84
CA GLY A 69 -5.16 5.83 0.63
C GLY A 69 -6.23 5.38 -0.37
N ASP A 70 -6.43 4.07 -0.54
CA ASP A 70 -7.46 3.52 -1.44
C ASP A 70 -8.89 3.85 -0.99
N ALA A 71 -9.11 4.08 0.31
CA ALA A 71 -10.40 4.53 0.84
C ALA A 71 -10.70 6.00 0.49
N LEU A 72 -9.69 6.83 0.27
CA LEU A 72 -9.83 8.28 0.07
C LEU A 72 -9.63 8.71 -1.38
N PHE A 73 -8.79 8.00 -2.13
CA PHE A 73 -8.34 8.43 -3.45
C PHE A 73 -8.51 7.32 -4.48
N ASP A 74 -8.87 7.73 -5.69
CA ASP A 74 -8.87 6.86 -6.86
C ASP A 74 -7.71 7.22 -7.79
N THR A 75 -7.44 6.34 -8.72
CA THR A 75 -6.51 6.52 -9.85
C THR A 75 -7.29 6.64 -11.16
N LEU A 76 -6.64 7.02 -12.27
CA LEU A 76 -7.32 7.05 -13.58
C LEU A 76 -7.67 5.64 -14.06
N TYR A 77 -6.84 4.66 -13.77
CA TYR A 77 -7.07 3.23 -14.02
C TYR A 77 -6.90 2.45 -12.73
N ALA A 78 -7.59 1.34 -12.58
CA ALA A 78 -7.49 0.44 -11.45
C ALA A 78 -7.18 -0.99 -11.94
N ARG A 79 -6.93 -1.92 -11.02
CA ARG A 79 -6.90 -3.36 -11.32
C ARG A 79 -8.20 -3.99 -10.87
N ASP A 80 -8.73 -4.89 -11.68
CA ASP A 80 -9.84 -5.75 -11.29
C ASP A 80 -9.35 -7.03 -10.57
N GLU A 81 -10.29 -7.89 -10.19
CA GLU A 81 -10.00 -9.16 -9.50
C GLU A 81 -9.14 -10.13 -10.33
N SER A 82 -9.14 -10.00 -11.66
CA SER A 82 -8.29 -10.78 -12.56
C SER A 82 -6.87 -10.23 -12.68
N GLY A 83 -6.63 -9.01 -12.16
CA GLY A 83 -5.40 -8.27 -12.30
C GLY A 83 -5.31 -7.45 -13.59
N ALA A 84 -6.35 -7.43 -14.41
CA ALA A 84 -6.42 -6.60 -15.60
C ALA A 84 -6.61 -5.12 -15.21
N PHE A 85 -6.06 -4.24 -16.03
CA PHE A 85 -6.28 -2.81 -15.86
C PHE A 85 -7.62 -2.40 -16.45
N VAL A 86 -8.41 -1.66 -15.69
CA VAL A 86 -9.73 -1.16 -16.09
C VAL A 86 -9.84 0.34 -15.83
N PRO A 87 -10.65 1.07 -16.59
CA PRO A 87 -10.93 2.48 -16.32
C PRO A 87 -11.55 2.67 -14.92
N SER A 88 -11.07 3.70 -14.18
CA SER A 88 -11.60 4.11 -12.88
C SER A 88 -12.10 5.55 -12.93
N LEU A 89 -11.25 6.57 -12.84
CA LEU A 89 -11.64 7.95 -13.12
C LEU A 89 -11.52 8.29 -14.61
N ALA A 90 -10.84 7.48 -15.41
CA ALA A 90 -10.91 7.55 -16.86
C ALA A 90 -12.26 7.03 -17.35
N ASP A 91 -12.74 7.59 -18.48
CA ASP A 91 -14.00 7.23 -19.12
C ASP A 91 -13.90 5.91 -19.90
N ALA A 92 -12.72 5.66 -20.49
CA ALA A 92 -12.40 4.47 -21.28
C ALA A 92 -10.89 4.19 -21.27
N GLU A 93 -10.47 3.13 -21.99
CA GLU A 93 -9.09 2.87 -22.34
C GLU A 93 -8.46 4.07 -23.09
N PRO A 94 -7.11 4.22 -23.07
CA PRO A 94 -6.44 5.26 -23.82
C PRO A 94 -6.72 5.15 -25.33
N GLU A 95 -7.17 6.22 -25.97
CA GLU A 95 -7.45 6.26 -27.41
C GLU A 95 -6.21 6.74 -28.18
N PRO A 96 -5.76 6.02 -29.21
CA PRO A 96 -4.71 6.50 -30.09
C PRO A 96 -5.13 7.75 -30.86
N GLU A 97 -4.27 8.78 -30.87
CA GLU A 97 -4.44 10.04 -31.60
C GLU A 97 -3.13 10.38 -32.33
N GLY A 98 -2.91 9.81 -33.50
CA GLY A 98 -1.65 9.92 -34.24
C GLY A 98 -0.49 9.30 -33.46
N SER A 99 0.47 10.13 -33.04
CA SER A 99 1.59 9.70 -32.18
C SER A 99 1.32 9.81 -30.68
N ASN A 100 0.11 10.23 -30.30
CA ASN A 100 -0.27 10.49 -28.93
C ASN A 100 -1.28 9.46 -28.43
N LEU A 101 -1.50 9.46 -27.12
CA LEU A 101 -2.59 8.76 -26.45
C LEU A 101 -3.48 9.77 -25.73
N ARG A 102 -4.78 9.63 -25.94
CA ARG A 102 -5.81 10.45 -25.30
C ARG A 102 -6.48 9.67 -24.18
N VAL A 103 -6.52 10.24 -22.98
CA VAL A 103 -7.22 9.72 -21.80
C VAL A 103 -8.31 10.71 -21.44
N ARG A 104 -9.57 10.30 -21.53
CA ARG A 104 -10.71 11.13 -21.14
C ARG A 104 -11.02 10.92 -19.65
N VAL A 105 -11.20 12.02 -18.92
CA VAL A 105 -11.69 11.99 -17.54
C VAL A 105 -13.21 11.86 -17.54
N ARG A 106 -13.76 10.95 -16.76
CA ARG A 106 -15.20 10.73 -16.63
C ARG A 106 -15.91 12.05 -16.28
N PRO A 107 -17.09 12.36 -16.87
CA PRO A 107 -17.87 13.53 -16.52
C PRO A 107 -18.53 13.35 -15.14
N GLY A 108 -18.83 14.45 -14.46
CA GLY A 108 -19.62 14.47 -13.23
C GLY A 108 -18.89 14.00 -12.00
N LEU A 109 -17.58 13.74 -12.06
CA LEU A 109 -16.79 13.37 -10.88
C LEU A 109 -16.80 14.50 -9.84
N ARG A 110 -16.93 14.10 -8.57
CA ARG A 110 -16.86 15.02 -7.43
C ARG A 110 -15.96 14.47 -6.36
N THR A 111 -15.28 15.37 -5.67
CA THR A 111 -14.54 15.02 -4.44
C THR A 111 -15.52 14.83 -3.27
N ALA A 112 -15.04 14.27 -2.18
CA ALA A 112 -15.81 14.08 -0.95
C ALA A 112 -16.37 15.39 -0.36
N LYS A 113 -15.71 16.54 -0.64
CA LYS A 113 -16.17 17.88 -0.28
C LYS A 113 -17.12 18.50 -1.32
N GLY A 114 -17.54 17.73 -2.34
CA GLY A 114 -18.52 18.13 -3.36
C GLY A 114 -17.96 18.96 -4.50
N ARG A 115 -16.64 19.19 -4.58
CA ARG A 115 -16.01 19.94 -5.66
C ARG A 115 -15.95 19.08 -6.94
N ALA A 116 -16.12 19.73 -8.10
CA ALA A 116 -15.91 19.06 -9.37
C ALA A 116 -14.44 18.63 -9.50
N PHE A 117 -14.21 17.41 -9.99
CA PHE A 117 -12.90 16.88 -10.34
C PHE A 117 -12.82 16.77 -11.86
N GLU A 118 -11.82 17.43 -12.46
CA GLU A 118 -11.70 17.60 -13.91
C GLU A 118 -10.30 17.23 -14.42
N ALA A 119 -10.10 17.25 -15.75
CA ALA A 119 -8.81 16.95 -16.37
C ALA A 119 -7.65 17.83 -15.85
N ARG A 120 -7.92 19.09 -15.49
CA ARG A 120 -6.92 19.98 -14.90
C ARG A 120 -6.43 19.48 -13.53
N ASP A 121 -7.35 18.92 -12.72
CA ASP A 121 -6.98 18.35 -11.41
C ASP A 121 -6.15 17.09 -11.59
N ALA A 122 -6.52 16.23 -12.56
CA ALA A 122 -5.74 15.03 -12.89
C ALA A 122 -4.33 15.39 -13.41
N ALA A 123 -4.19 16.39 -14.27
CA ALA A 123 -2.89 16.87 -14.73
C ALA A 123 -2.05 17.42 -13.56
N ALA A 124 -2.66 18.19 -12.66
CA ALA A 124 -2.00 18.72 -11.46
C ALA A 124 -1.57 17.61 -10.51
N ALA A 125 -2.42 16.58 -10.30
CA ALA A 125 -2.08 15.41 -9.48
C ALA A 125 -0.89 14.63 -10.03
N ILE A 126 -0.84 14.39 -11.36
CA ILE A 126 0.30 13.75 -12.03
C ILE A 126 1.58 14.59 -11.85
N ALA A 127 1.49 15.91 -12.06
CA ALA A 127 2.63 16.81 -11.89
C ALA A 127 3.12 16.83 -10.43
N ARG A 128 2.20 16.85 -9.45
CA ARG A 128 2.53 16.79 -8.03
C ARG A 128 3.21 15.46 -7.66
N SER A 129 2.66 14.33 -8.10
CA SER A 129 3.26 13.00 -7.89
C SER A 129 4.68 12.94 -8.47
N ARG A 130 4.89 13.48 -9.67
CA ARG A 130 6.21 13.56 -10.32
C ARG A 130 7.19 14.42 -9.51
N GLY A 131 6.73 15.45 -8.82
CA GLY A 131 7.56 16.26 -7.92
C GLY A 131 7.93 15.57 -6.61
N LEU A 132 7.23 14.49 -6.25
CA LEU A 132 7.35 13.75 -5.00
C LEU A 132 7.77 12.28 -5.24
N GLY A 133 7.13 11.34 -4.56
CA GLY A 133 7.46 9.91 -4.59
C GLY A 133 7.27 9.22 -5.95
N GLY A 134 6.45 9.78 -6.84
CA GLY A 134 6.24 9.26 -8.18
C GLY A 134 7.31 9.66 -9.21
N ARG A 135 8.34 10.41 -8.83
CA ARG A 135 9.36 10.96 -9.76
C ARG A 135 9.94 9.90 -10.69
N ALA A 136 10.45 8.83 -10.14
CA ALA A 136 11.07 7.77 -10.94
C ALA A 136 10.01 6.95 -11.70
N TRP A 137 8.89 6.65 -11.07
CA TRP A 137 7.79 5.89 -11.68
C TRP A 137 7.21 6.56 -12.93
N LEU A 138 7.24 7.89 -12.96
CA LEU A 138 6.74 8.72 -14.06
C LEU A 138 7.84 9.32 -14.94
N ALA A 139 9.10 8.85 -14.81
CA ALA A 139 10.23 9.47 -15.48
C ALA A 139 10.14 9.43 -17.01
N ASP A 140 9.65 8.33 -17.55
CA ASP A 140 9.46 8.10 -18.99
C ASP A 140 8.10 8.58 -19.52
N LEU A 141 7.21 9.05 -18.65
CA LEU A 141 5.91 9.58 -19.04
C LEU A 141 6.04 11.05 -19.42
N PRO A 142 5.62 11.49 -20.62
CA PRO A 142 5.54 12.91 -20.92
C PRO A 142 4.48 13.62 -20.07
N ALA A 143 4.67 14.92 -19.81
CA ALA A 143 3.63 15.72 -19.18
C ALA A 143 2.40 15.78 -20.11
N PRO A 144 1.19 15.55 -19.61
CA PRO A 144 0.00 15.61 -20.43
C PRO A 144 -0.34 17.04 -20.84
N ARG A 145 -0.77 17.23 -22.07
CA ARG A 145 -1.49 18.43 -22.53
C ARG A 145 -2.98 18.26 -22.19
N ILE A 146 -3.60 19.30 -21.70
CA ILE A 146 -5.04 19.30 -21.43
C ILE A 146 -5.78 19.71 -22.70
N ASP A 147 -6.81 18.94 -23.05
CA ASP A 147 -7.69 19.22 -24.19
C ASP A 147 -9.14 18.93 -23.79
N GLY A 148 -9.86 19.95 -23.37
CA GLY A 148 -11.19 19.84 -22.79
C GLY A 148 -11.18 18.93 -21.55
N ARG A 149 -11.90 17.80 -21.62
CA ARG A 149 -11.95 16.77 -20.55
C ARG A 149 -10.85 15.72 -20.68
N SER A 150 -9.91 15.90 -21.59
CA SER A 150 -8.90 14.89 -21.91
C SER A 150 -7.50 15.32 -21.51
N LEU A 151 -6.70 14.32 -21.18
CA LEU A 151 -5.25 14.39 -21.06
C LEU A 151 -4.64 13.74 -22.31
N VAL A 152 -3.79 14.46 -23.04
CA VAL A 152 -3.12 13.96 -24.23
C VAL A 152 -1.63 13.79 -23.91
N PHE A 153 -1.14 12.56 -24.05
CA PHE A 153 0.24 12.16 -23.76
C PHE A 153 0.98 11.92 -25.07
N ALA A 154 2.15 12.53 -25.24
CA ALA A 154 3.00 12.35 -26.42
C ALA A 154 3.76 11.00 -26.37
N MET A 155 3.01 9.89 -26.41
CA MET A 155 3.53 8.53 -26.37
C MET A 155 2.59 7.55 -27.07
N ARG A 156 3.09 6.33 -27.40
CA ARG A 156 2.32 5.29 -28.12
C ARG A 156 2.06 4.03 -27.27
N ASP A 157 2.78 3.82 -26.18
CA ASP A 157 2.61 2.63 -25.33
C ASP A 157 1.46 2.84 -24.33
N ALA A 158 0.26 2.39 -24.73
CA ALA A 158 -0.93 2.44 -23.90
C ALA A 158 -0.81 1.58 -22.63
N GLY A 159 -0.16 0.41 -22.73
CA GLY A 159 0.02 -0.49 -21.59
C GLY A 159 0.92 0.14 -20.52
N ARG A 160 1.99 0.83 -20.93
CA ARG A 160 2.86 1.57 -20.02
C ARG A 160 2.12 2.76 -19.38
N LEU A 161 1.33 3.51 -20.18
CA LEU A 161 0.54 4.65 -19.69
C LEU A 161 -0.46 4.19 -18.62
N VAL A 162 -1.28 3.18 -18.93
CA VAL A 162 -2.30 2.64 -18.02
C VAL A 162 -1.66 2.14 -16.72
N ARG A 163 -0.57 1.38 -16.82
CA ARG A 163 0.19 0.88 -15.66
C ARG A 163 0.71 2.01 -14.77
N ALA A 164 1.20 3.08 -15.38
CA ALA A 164 1.68 4.25 -14.63
C ALA A 164 0.54 4.95 -13.89
N LEU A 165 -0.59 5.17 -14.59
CA LEU A 165 -1.73 5.91 -14.07
C LEU A 165 -2.66 5.08 -13.16
N ALA A 166 -2.41 3.77 -13.01
CA ALA A 166 -3.05 2.89 -12.04
C ALA A 166 -2.29 2.77 -10.72
N SER A 167 -1.11 3.38 -10.63
CA SER A 167 -0.29 3.32 -9.42
C SER A 167 -0.87 4.18 -8.30
N PRO A 168 -0.99 3.67 -7.05
CA PRO A 168 -1.44 4.45 -5.89
C PRO A 168 -0.59 5.69 -5.59
N ILE A 169 0.67 5.73 -6.02
CA ILE A 169 1.53 6.92 -5.90
C ILE A 169 1.10 8.02 -6.88
N VAL A 170 0.28 7.71 -7.87
CA VAL A 170 -0.30 8.64 -8.86
C VAL A 170 -1.80 8.82 -8.60
N ALA A 171 -2.21 8.68 -7.35
CA ALA A 171 -3.59 8.90 -6.94
C ALA A 171 -4.07 10.31 -7.35
N MET A 172 -5.32 10.40 -7.76
CA MET A 172 -5.91 11.64 -8.23
C MET A 172 -6.38 12.48 -7.05
N VAL A 173 -5.75 13.62 -6.87
CA VAL A 173 -6.08 14.61 -5.84
C VAL A 173 -6.47 15.94 -6.50
N PRO A 174 -7.36 16.75 -5.91
CA PRO A 174 -7.72 18.05 -6.47
C PRO A 174 -6.54 19.04 -6.41
N GLY A 175 -6.52 20.04 -7.28
CA GLY A 175 -5.42 21.02 -7.36
C GLY A 175 -5.16 21.79 -6.05
N SER A 176 -6.15 21.87 -5.14
CA SER A 176 -6.03 22.47 -3.81
C SER A 176 -5.83 21.44 -2.70
N PHE A 177 -5.20 20.30 -2.99
CA PHE A 177 -4.98 19.23 -2.03
C PHE A 177 -4.13 19.69 -0.84
N ALA A 178 -4.57 19.30 0.37
CA ALA A 178 -3.84 19.45 1.62
C ALA A 178 -3.82 18.10 2.35
N ALA A 179 -2.66 17.66 2.79
CA ALA A 179 -2.48 16.34 3.40
C ALA A 179 -3.12 16.25 4.81
N GLU A 180 -3.28 17.38 5.49
CA GLU A 180 -3.90 17.51 6.82
C GLU A 180 -5.44 17.43 6.75
N ALA A 181 -6.01 17.71 5.57
CA ALA A 181 -7.44 17.67 5.33
C ALA A 181 -7.72 17.08 3.94
N PRO A 182 -7.30 15.84 3.68
CA PRO A 182 -7.37 15.24 2.37
C PRO A 182 -8.78 15.24 1.81
N ASP A 183 -8.86 15.49 0.50
CA ASP A 183 -10.08 15.49 -0.27
C ASP A 183 -9.84 14.66 -1.54
N GLY A 184 -10.67 13.67 -1.77
CA GLY A 184 -10.52 12.75 -2.89
C GLY A 184 -11.86 12.23 -3.37
N THR A 185 -11.82 11.30 -4.32
CA THR A 185 -13.00 10.73 -4.98
C THR A 185 -13.37 9.34 -4.45
N GLY A 186 -12.61 8.82 -3.48
CA GLY A 186 -12.74 7.47 -2.96
C GLY A 186 -14.01 7.20 -2.16
N PRO A 187 -14.26 5.93 -1.77
CA PRO A 187 -15.49 5.48 -1.11
C PRO A 187 -15.73 6.09 0.28
N MET A 188 -14.70 6.66 0.88
CA MET A 188 -14.78 7.31 2.19
C MET A 188 -14.24 8.74 2.15
N LYS A 189 -14.62 9.56 3.11
CA LYS A 189 -14.14 10.92 3.31
C LYS A 189 -13.41 11.03 4.65
N PHE A 190 -12.33 11.80 4.67
CA PHE A 190 -11.56 12.11 5.85
C PHE A 190 -12.29 13.12 6.75
N THR A 191 -12.34 12.84 8.04
CA THR A 191 -12.74 13.78 9.10
C THR A 191 -12.00 13.43 10.37
N THR A 192 -12.08 14.28 11.38
CA THR A 192 -11.46 14.07 12.69
C THR A 192 -12.51 14.19 13.80
N ARG A 193 -12.30 13.45 14.90
CA ARG A 193 -13.09 13.53 16.12
C ARG A 193 -12.14 13.46 17.32
N GLY A 194 -11.77 14.64 17.86
CA GLY A 194 -10.66 14.73 18.78
C GLY A 194 -9.35 14.37 18.08
N ASP A 195 -8.61 13.44 18.64
CA ASP A 195 -7.36 12.89 18.09
C ASP A 195 -7.58 11.70 17.13
N ALA A 196 -8.81 11.20 17.03
CA ALA A 196 -9.14 10.09 16.14
C ALA A 196 -9.38 10.57 14.70
N LEU A 197 -8.80 9.82 13.74
CA LEU A 197 -9.23 9.87 12.35
C LEU A 197 -10.57 9.16 12.22
N VAL A 198 -11.53 9.78 11.54
CA VAL A 198 -12.79 9.16 11.16
C VAL A 198 -12.90 9.14 9.63
N LEU A 199 -12.89 7.96 9.05
CA LEU A 199 -13.20 7.75 7.66
C LEU A 199 -14.72 7.51 7.57
N ALA A 200 -15.47 8.49 7.08
CA ALA A 200 -16.93 8.42 6.95
C ALA A 200 -17.30 8.11 5.50
N ARG A 201 -18.43 7.42 5.30
CA ARG A 201 -18.96 7.09 3.97
C ARG A 201 -19.05 8.33 3.08
N ASN A 202 -18.54 8.22 1.86
CA ASN A 202 -18.64 9.25 0.83
C ASN A 202 -19.77 8.92 -0.16
N ALA A 203 -20.88 9.65 -0.09
CA ALA A 203 -22.01 9.46 -1.01
C ALA A 203 -21.68 9.91 -2.46
N LEU A 204 -20.62 10.69 -2.66
CA LEU A 204 -20.17 11.20 -3.96
C LEU A 204 -19.05 10.37 -4.57
N ALA A 205 -18.72 9.24 -3.98
CA ALA A 205 -17.60 8.39 -4.38
C ALA A 205 -17.68 7.95 -5.84
N ALA A 206 -16.57 8.06 -6.56
CA ALA A 206 -16.50 7.75 -7.98
C ALA A 206 -16.74 6.27 -8.31
N ARG A 207 -16.32 5.35 -7.44
CA ARG A 207 -16.53 3.88 -7.54
C ARG A 207 -17.77 3.41 -6.75
N GLY A 208 -18.53 4.31 -6.16
CA GLY A 208 -19.61 4.02 -5.23
C GLY A 208 -19.17 4.16 -3.76
N PRO A 209 -20.14 4.42 -2.87
CA PRO A 209 -19.87 4.61 -1.44
C PRO A 209 -19.49 3.30 -0.76
N SER A 210 -18.71 3.38 0.32
CA SER A 210 -18.41 2.26 1.20
C SER A 210 -19.68 1.60 1.76
N TYR A 211 -19.63 0.30 2.00
CA TYR A 211 -20.68 -0.40 2.75
C TYR A 211 -20.72 0.00 4.23
N LEU A 212 -19.58 0.39 4.81
CA LEU A 212 -19.51 0.91 6.18
C LEU A 212 -19.98 2.37 6.25
N GLU A 213 -20.51 2.78 7.40
CA GLU A 213 -20.80 4.19 7.71
C GLU A 213 -19.54 4.93 8.13
N GLU A 214 -18.77 4.33 9.03
CA GLU A 214 -17.57 4.94 9.58
C GLU A 214 -16.49 3.88 9.86
N VAL A 215 -15.24 4.29 9.72
CA VAL A 215 -14.07 3.60 10.29
C VAL A 215 -13.37 4.60 11.22
N ILE A 216 -13.24 4.22 12.50
CA ILE A 216 -12.65 5.07 13.54
C ILE A 216 -11.24 4.53 13.81
N VAL A 217 -10.24 5.37 13.58
CA VAL A 217 -8.84 5.06 13.80
C VAL A 217 -8.31 5.93 14.94
N THR A 218 -8.08 5.32 16.10
CA THR A 218 -7.58 6.02 17.28
C THR A 218 -6.08 5.83 17.41
N PRO A 219 -5.28 6.85 17.75
CA PRO A 219 -3.87 6.66 18.05
C PRO A 219 -3.71 5.86 19.36
N ALA A 220 -2.74 4.96 19.39
CA ALA A 220 -2.30 4.29 20.60
C ALA A 220 -0.91 4.81 21.00
N PRO A 221 -0.60 4.92 22.29
CA PRO A 221 0.72 5.36 22.74
C PRO A 221 1.81 4.34 22.40
N ASP A 222 1.43 3.06 22.30
CA ASP A 222 2.31 1.96 21.94
C ASP A 222 1.52 0.78 21.34
N LEU A 223 2.23 -0.22 20.85
CA LEU A 223 1.65 -1.42 20.28
C LEU A 223 0.87 -2.24 21.33
N ALA A 224 1.35 -2.31 22.58
CA ALA A 224 0.69 -3.04 23.64
C ALA A 224 -0.68 -2.44 23.99
N ALA A 225 -0.83 -1.11 23.93
CA ALA A 225 -2.13 -0.45 24.13
C ALA A 225 -3.12 -0.79 23.01
N SER A 226 -2.64 -0.88 21.75
CA SER A 226 -3.46 -1.34 20.62
C SER A 226 -3.93 -2.77 20.82
N LEU A 227 -3.03 -3.65 21.26
CA LEU A 227 -3.33 -5.05 21.60
C LEU A 227 -4.44 -5.16 22.64
N ARG A 228 -4.26 -4.52 23.80
CA ARG A 228 -5.22 -4.56 24.91
C ARG A 228 -6.61 -4.08 24.49
N ALA A 229 -6.69 -3.06 23.63
CA ALA A 229 -7.97 -2.53 23.16
C ALA A 229 -8.74 -3.55 22.30
N PHE A 230 -8.03 -4.32 21.47
CA PHE A 230 -8.64 -5.41 20.70
C PHE A 230 -9.01 -6.59 21.57
N GLU A 231 -8.13 -7.04 22.46
CA GLU A 231 -8.37 -8.17 23.38
C GLU A 231 -9.57 -7.93 24.30
N SER A 232 -9.71 -6.70 24.82
CA SER A 232 -10.85 -6.29 25.65
C SER A 232 -12.16 -6.11 24.87
N GLY A 233 -12.12 -6.12 23.54
CA GLY A 233 -13.29 -5.88 22.69
C GLY A 233 -13.67 -4.42 22.53
N THR A 234 -12.80 -3.48 22.95
CA THR A 234 -12.99 -2.05 22.72
C THR A 234 -12.87 -1.72 21.22
N ASP A 235 -11.94 -2.38 20.53
CA ASP A 235 -11.75 -2.22 19.09
C ASP A 235 -12.19 -3.49 18.33
N ASP A 236 -12.64 -3.30 17.10
CA ASP A 236 -13.08 -4.37 16.21
C ASP A 236 -11.90 -5.03 15.47
N LEU A 237 -10.83 -4.26 15.25
CA LEU A 237 -9.61 -4.72 14.61
C LEU A 237 -8.41 -4.47 15.52
N GLY A 238 -7.56 -5.49 15.66
CA GLY A 238 -6.25 -5.36 16.27
C GLY A 238 -5.17 -5.36 15.18
N TRP A 239 -4.47 -4.24 15.00
CA TRP A 239 -3.32 -4.19 14.10
C TRP A 239 -2.07 -4.65 14.86
N LEU A 240 -1.63 -5.86 14.57
CA LEU A 240 -0.65 -6.58 15.37
C LEU A 240 0.29 -7.41 14.52
N GLY A 241 1.52 -7.54 14.98
CA GLY A 241 2.44 -8.55 14.52
C GLY A 241 1.94 -9.96 14.85
N SER A 242 2.28 -10.89 14.01
CA SER A 242 1.93 -12.30 14.17
C SER A 242 2.43 -12.83 15.52
N GLY A 243 1.55 -13.42 16.30
CA GLY A 243 1.89 -14.10 17.56
C GLY A 243 2.08 -13.20 18.78
N LEU A 244 1.76 -11.92 18.72
CA LEU A 244 1.92 -10.98 19.84
C LEU A 244 0.66 -10.78 20.70
N HIS A 245 -0.46 -11.39 20.37
CA HIS A 245 -1.72 -11.19 21.08
C HIS A 245 -2.37 -12.49 21.50
N GLU A 246 -3.11 -12.43 22.61
CA GLU A 246 -4.02 -13.48 23.02
C GLU A 246 -5.26 -13.46 22.09
N PRO A 247 -5.70 -14.61 21.56
CA PRO A 247 -6.87 -14.65 20.71
C PRO A 247 -8.13 -14.22 21.48
N ARG A 248 -8.76 -13.14 21.07
CA ARG A 248 -10.10 -12.79 21.59
C ARG A 248 -11.11 -13.88 21.19
N PRO A 249 -11.98 -14.36 22.09
CA PRO A 249 -12.98 -15.36 21.78
C PRO A 249 -13.81 -14.99 20.54
N GLY A 250 -13.89 -15.89 19.56
CA GLY A 250 -14.60 -15.69 18.30
C GLY A 250 -13.89 -14.80 17.28
N SER A 251 -12.75 -14.19 17.63
CA SER A 251 -11.96 -13.41 16.66
C SER A 251 -11.35 -14.31 15.58
N ARG A 252 -11.07 -13.70 14.43
CA ARG A 252 -10.43 -14.38 13.29
C ARG A 252 -9.16 -13.63 12.90
N PRO A 253 -8.07 -14.34 12.60
CA PRO A 253 -6.88 -13.70 12.07
C PRO A 253 -7.13 -13.13 10.68
N PHE A 254 -6.37 -12.11 10.30
CA PHE A 254 -6.28 -11.61 8.95
C PHE A 254 -4.85 -11.22 8.61
N ASP A 255 -4.51 -11.29 7.32
CA ASP A 255 -3.29 -10.78 6.74
C ASP A 255 -3.60 -10.22 5.34
N LEU A 256 -3.50 -8.91 5.21
CA LEU A 256 -3.76 -8.16 3.98
C LEU A 256 -2.45 -7.68 3.31
N GLY A 257 -1.33 -8.33 3.64
CA GLY A 257 -0.04 -8.11 3.01
C GLY A 257 0.76 -6.92 3.56
N ALA A 258 1.93 -6.72 2.97
CA ALA A 258 2.86 -5.66 3.36
C ALA A 258 2.53 -4.35 2.64
N VAL A 259 2.27 -3.29 3.42
CA VAL A 259 1.98 -1.94 2.92
C VAL A 259 3.23 -1.06 2.84
N GLY A 260 4.36 -1.57 3.33
CA GLY A 260 5.64 -0.85 3.29
C GLY A 260 6.74 -1.61 4.01
N TRP A 261 7.86 -0.95 4.13
CA TRP A 261 9.05 -1.44 4.83
C TRP A 261 9.58 -0.38 5.77
N ALA A 262 10.09 -0.81 6.93
CA ALA A 262 11.01 -0.02 7.72
C ALA A 262 12.40 -0.12 7.08
N VAL A 263 13.00 1.01 6.75
CA VAL A 263 14.21 1.09 5.93
C VAL A 263 15.28 1.92 6.65
N LEU A 264 16.45 1.33 6.82
CA LEU A 264 17.65 2.00 7.30
C LEU A 264 18.40 2.62 6.12
N PHE A 265 18.81 3.86 6.26
CA PHE A 265 19.59 4.61 5.26
C PHE A 265 20.96 4.98 5.80
N THR A 266 21.98 4.96 4.93
CA THR A 266 23.27 5.63 5.16
C THR A 266 23.34 6.92 4.37
N GLY A 267 23.94 7.94 4.95
CA GLY A 267 24.09 9.26 4.36
C GLY A 267 25.56 9.69 4.24
N ARG A 268 25.79 10.89 3.64
CA ARG A 268 27.15 11.40 3.38
C ARG A 268 28.01 11.55 4.63
N ASP A 269 27.38 11.81 5.77
CA ASP A 269 28.08 12.01 7.04
C ASP A 269 28.62 10.68 7.61
N ALA A 270 28.25 9.54 7.00
CA ALA A 270 28.78 8.21 7.32
C ALA A 270 30.18 7.95 6.72
N ALA A 271 30.72 8.88 5.93
CA ALA A 271 32.03 8.76 5.27
C ALA A 271 32.17 7.43 4.49
N THR A 272 33.14 6.59 4.85
CA THR A 272 33.37 5.29 4.18
C THR A 272 32.19 4.30 4.35
N TRP A 273 31.31 4.52 5.32
CA TRP A 273 30.10 3.72 5.56
C TRP A 273 28.93 4.15 4.65
N ASP A 274 29.04 5.26 3.93
CA ASP A 274 28.10 5.65 2.87
C ASP A 274 28.40 4.93 1.55
N ALA A 275 28.57 3.63 1.61
CA ALA A 275 28.80 2.79 0.44
C ALA A 275 27.57 1.92 0.13
N PRO A 276 27.32 1.61 -1.15
CA PRO A 276 26.25 0.70 -1.53
C PRO A 276 26.32 -0.63 -0.78
N GLY A 277 25.17 -1.12 -0.30
CA GLY A 277 25.04 -2.39 0.41
C GLY A 277 25.39 -2.35 1.89
N VAL A 278 25.99 -1.28 2.41
CA VAL A 278 26.32 -1.19 3.85
C VAL A 278 25.07 -1.24 4.70
N ALA A 279 24.09 -0.41 4.40
CA ALA A 279 22.83 -0.39 5.14
C ALA A 279 22.14 -1.78 5.15
N GLN A 280 22.14 -2.48 4.00
CA GLN A 280 21.55 -3.82 3.95
C GLN A 280 22.34 -4.84 4.77
N ARG A 281 23.66 -4.81 4.76
CA ARG A 281 24.46 -5.71 5.60
C ARG A 281 24.22 -5.47 7.09
N ILE A 282 24.06 -4.20 7.51
CA ILE A 282 23.70 -3.88 8.90
C ILE A 282 22.30 -4.48 9.23
N CYS A 283 21.32 -4.31 8.34
CA CYS A 283 19.97 -4.86 8.54
C CYS A 283 19.99 -6.41 8.58
N ASP A 284 20.74 -7.05 7.68
CA ASP A 284 20.87 -8.51 7.60
C ASP A 284 21.49 -9.10 8.91
N GLY A 285 22.30 -8.32 9.61
CA GLY A 285 22.91 -8.68 10.90
C GLY A 285 22.01 -8.47 12.12
N ILE A 286 20.80 -7.92 11.98
CA ILE A 286 19.86 -7.73 13.09
C ILE A 286 19.07 -9.02 13.31
N PRO A 287 19.19 -9.71 14.44
CA PRO A 287 18.42 -10.92 14.70
C PRO A 287 16.92 -10.61 14.72
N PRO A 288 16.06 -11.32 13.97
CA PRO A 288 14.61 -11.08 13.94
C PRO A 288 13.94 -11.10 15.31
N ALA A 289 14.44 -11.96 16.23
CA ALA A 289 13.94 -12.05 17.59
C ALA A 289 14.08 -10.75 18.39
N ARG A 290 15.05 -9.90 18.05
CA ARG A 290 15.25 -8.59 18.70
C ARG A 290 14.16 -7.58 18.33
N LEU A 291 13.47 -7.77 17.20
CA LEU A 291 12.46 -6.87 16.67
C LEU A 291 11.05 -7.48 16.65
N SER A 292 10.88 -8.73 17.09
CA SER A 292 9.61 -9.46 17.02
C SER A 292 8.45 -8.76 17.73
N TYR A 293 8.73 -8.08 18.85
CA TYR A 293 7.73 -7.35 19.63
C TYR A 293 7.23 -6.05 18.96
N LEU A 294 7.83 -5.64 17.84
CA LEU A 294 7.48 -4.44 17.11
C LEU A 294 6.55 -4.71 15.90
N ALA A 295 6.03 -5.93 15.82
CA ALA A 295 5.07 -6.32 14.78
C ALA A 295 5.56 -6.19 13.34
N LEU A 296 6.86 -6.17 13.13
CA LEU A 296 7.44 -6.25 11.79
C LEU A 296 7.37 -7.68 11.27
N GLY A 297 7.03 -7.81 9.99
CA GLY A 297 7.15 -9.07 9.26
C GLY A 297 8.61 -9.50 9.12
N PRO A 298 8.86 -10.70 8.57
CA PRO A 298 10.18 -11.28 8.53
C PRO A 298 11.19 -10.36 7.86
N ALA A 299 12.39 -10.29 8.47
CA ALA A 299 13.56 -9.74 7.82
C ALA A 299 13.93 -10.59 6.60
N TRP A 300 14.53 -9.99 5.59
CA TRP A 300 14.85 -10.70 4.35
C TRP A 300 15.95 -11.75 4.51
N THR A 301 16.81 -11.63 5.51
CA THR A 301 17.81 -12.66 5.91
C THR A 301 18.34 -12.47 7.31
N THR A 302 18.98 -13.54 7.80
CA THR A 302 19.94 -13.50 8.90
C THR A 302 21.33 -13.79 8.34
N GLU A 303 22.23 -12.82 8.39
CA GLU A 303 23.66 -13.00 8.23
C GLU A 303 24.34 -12.80 9.59
N PRO A 304 25.61 -13.21 9.78
CA PRO A 304 26.33 -12.96 11.03
C PRO A 304 26.33 -11.46 11.39
N GLU A 305 26.18 -11.15 12.66
CA GLU A 305 26.06 -9.80 13.19
C GLU A 305 27.15 -8.87 12.64
N GLN A 306 26.73 -7.91 11.83
CA GLN A 306 27.57 -6.81 11.36
C GLN A 306 27.06 -5.52 11.99
N GLY A 307 27.41 -5.24 13.25
CA GLY A 307 27.05 -3.99 13.88
C GLY A 307 27.67 -2.76 13.19
N TRP A 308 27.38 -1.60 13.69
CA TRP A 308 28.00 -0.34 13.26
C TRP A 308 29.49 -0.34 13.60
N GLY A 309 30.34 -0.01 12.68
CA GLY A 309 31.82 0.08 12.85
C GLY A 309 32.37 1.47 12.50
N GLY A 310 31.49 2.44 12.24
CA GLY A 310 31.87 3.87 12.08
C GLY A 310 32.04 4.56 13.42
N PRO A 311 32.32 5.88 13.44
CA PRO A 311 32.43 6.64 14.67
C PRO A 311 31.08 6.66 15.44
N PRO A 312 31.07 6.98 16.75
CA PRO A 312 29.85 7.20 17.50
C PRO A 312 28.92 8.17 16.78
N THR A 313 27.62 7.78 16.63
CA THR A 313 26.71 8.51 15.76
C THR A 313 25.27 8.49 16.24
N SER A 314 24.41 9.28 15.57
CA SER A 314 22.96 9.27 15.76
C SER A 314 22.25 8.54 14.61
N LEU A 315 21.28 7.71 14.99
CA LEU A 315 20.26 7.19 14.10
C LEU A 315 19.05 8.13 14.13
N HIS A 316 18.91 8.96 13.11
CA HIS A 316 17.81 9.90 13.01
C HIS A 316 16.50 9.19 12.65
N VAL A 317 15.42 9.56 13.30
CA VAL A 317 14.09 9.01 13.09
C VAL A 317 13.05 10.13 13.30
N ARG A 318 11.92 10.04 12.63
CA ARG A 318 10.83 11.02 12.83
C ARG A 318 10.21 10.89 14.22
N ASP A 319 9.90 12.02 14.87
CA ASP A 319 9.38 12.07 16.24
C ASP A 319 7.86 11.84 16.30
N ASP A 320 7.14 12.03 15.20
CA ASP A 320 5.68 11.88 15.08
C ASP A 320 5.21 10.42 14.92
N ALA A 321 6.10 9.44 14.96
CA ALA A 321 5.81 8.01 14.88
C ALA A 321 6.44 7.23 16.05
N PRO A 322 5.78 7.14 17.22
CA PRO A 322 6.35 6.52 18.43
C PRO A 322 6.87 5.10 18.21
N TRP A 323 6.15 4.26 17.45
CA TRP A 323 6.60 2.89 17.16
C TRP A 323 7.91 2.87 16.36
N LEU A 324 8.11 3.84 15.44
CA LEU A 324 9.33 3.94 14.64
C LEU A 324 10.50 4.44 15.51
N VAL A 325 10.21 5.28 16.52
CA VAL A 325 11.19 5.69 17.52
C VAL A 325 11.63 4.50 18.37
N GLU A 326 10.70 3.65 18.81
CA GLU A 326 11.03 2.41 19.53
C GLU A 326 11.83 1.44 18.66
N LEU A 327 11.48 1.30 17.40
CA LEU A 327 12.26 0.53 16.44
C LEU A 327 13.68 1.08 16.28
N ALA A 328 13.84 2.40 16.18
CA ALA A 328 15.15 3.04 16.08
C ALA A 328 16.00 2.79 17.34
N LYS A 329 15.40 2.85 18.54
CA LYS A 329 16.09 2.51 19.80
C LYS A 329 16.55 1.06 19.80
N ALA A 330 15.69 0.12 19.40
CA ALA A 330 16.02 -1.31 19.33
C ALA A 330 17.13 -1.58 18.32
N ILE A 331 17.08 -0.97 17.14
CA ILE A 331 18.15 -1.07 16.12
C ILE A 331 19.44 -0.50 16.68
N ALA A 332 19.42 0.73 17.22
CA ALA A 332 20.59 1.39 17.77
C ALA A 332 21.27 0.56 18.83
N ALA A 333 20.50 0.01 19.78
CA ALA A 333 21.03 -0.89 20.83
C ALA A 333 21.64 -2.19 20.24
N THR A 334 21.05 -2.71 19.16
CA THR A 334 21.50 -3.98 18.56
C THR A 334 22.78 -3.79 17.73
N ILE A 335 22.91 -2.68 17.01
CA ILE A 335 24.05 -2.45 16.11
C ILE A 335 25.23 -1.74 16.78
N SER A 336 25.05 -1.17 17.99
CA SER A 336 26.10 -0.52 18.76
C SER A 336 27.19 -1.50 19.17
N ARG A 337 28.44 -1.01 19.15
CA ARG A 337 29.64 -1.73 19.63
C ARG A 337 30.48 -0.83 20.51
N PRO A 338 31.39 -1.34 21.35
CA PRO A 338 32.34 -0.52 22.08
C PRO A 338 33.11 0.40 21.11
N ALA A 339 33.19 1.70 21.43
CA ALA A 339 33.75 2.79 20.62
C ALA A 339 32.99 3.12 19.30
N HIS A 340 31.89 2.43 19.02
CA HIS A 340 31.05 2.62 17.82
C HIS A 340 29.56 2.74 18.22
N GLU A 341 29.29 3.57 19.18
CA GLU A 341 27.97 3.73 19.75
C GLU A 341 27.00 4.38 18.77
N VAL A 342 25.77 3.86 18.72
CA VAL A 342 24.65 4.44 17.95
C VAL A 342 23.55 4.84 18.92
N THR A 343 23.09 6.08 18.84
CA THR A 343 21.99 6.59 19.66
C THR A 343 20.79 6.97 18.78
N ALA A 344 19.62 6.45 19.08
CA ALA A 344 18.40 6.89 18.41
C ALA A 344 18.08 8.34 18.73
N ARG A 345 17.90 9.17 17.69
CA ARG A 345 17.61 10.60 17.81
C ARG A 345 16.33 10.97 17.08
N PRO A 346 15.20 11.09 17.78
CA PRO A 346 13.99 11.64 17.21
C PRO A 346 14.18 13.09 16.77
N ILE A 347 13.72 13.44 15.57
CA ILE A 347 13.74 14.78 15.00
C ILE A 347 12.41 15.08 14.29
N PRO A 348 12.02 16.36 14.13
CA PRO A 348 10.82 16.72 13.38
C PRO A 348 10.81 16.09 11.99
N ASN A 349 9.66 15.56 11.57
CA ASN A 349 9.52 14.89 10.27
C ASN A 349 9.97 15.77 9.10
N ALA A 350 9.64 17.07 9.11
CA ALA A 350 10.10 18.01 8.08
C ALA A 350 11.64 18.10 8.02
N GLU A 351 12.32 18.06 9.17
CA GLU A 351 13.80 18.04 9.23
C GLU A 351 14.35 16.72 8.68
N LEU A 352 13.74 15.58 9.03
CA LEU A 352 14.17 14.26 8.50
C LEU A 352 14.06 14.24 6.98
N VAL A 353 12.96 14.72 6.42
CA VAL A 353 12.74 14.80 4.96
C VAL A 353 13.83 15.67 4.30
N GLN A 354 14.14 16.84 4.87
CA GLN A 354 15.19 17.72 4.33
C GLN A 354 16.58 17.06 4.41
N ARG A 355 16.91 16.45 5.54
CA ARG A 355 18.19 15.73 5.72
C ARG A 355 18.32 14.57 4.75
N ARG A 356 17.25 13.80 4.55
CA ARG A 356 17.23 12.68 3.57
C ARG A 356 17.42 13.19 2.15
N ALA A 357 16.72 14.24 1.74
CA ALA A 357 16.88 14.83 0.42
C ALA A 357 18.30 15.35 0.17
N ALA A 358 18.92 15.98 1.18
CA ALA A 358 20.28 16.46 1.14
C ALA A 358 21.33 15.35 1.42
N ARG A 359 20.91 14.19 1.92
CA ARG A 359 21.74 13.10 2.44
C ARG A 359 22.68 13.54 3.57
N SER A 360 22.32 14.58 4.33
CA SER A 360 23.09 15.16 5.42
C SER A 360 22.76 14.47 6.75
N PHE A 361 23.16 13.24 6.88
CA PHE A 361 23.02 12.39 8.08
C PHE A 361 24.04 11.24 7.99
N THR A 362 24.29 10.56 9.11
CA THR A 362 25.06 9.33 9.16
C THR A 362 24.15 8.13 8.95
N LEU A 363 23.16 7.96 9.86
CA LEU A 363 22.11 6.93 9.79
C LEU A 363 20.74 7.58 9.92
N ALA A 364 19.78 7.07 9.16
CA ALA A 364 18.37 7.46 9.29
C ALA A 364 17.46 6.23 9.15
N LEU A 365 16.35 6.24 9.89
CA LEU A 365 15.30 5.22 9.79
C LEU A 365 14.01 5.89 9.36
N ASP A 366 13.37 5.30 8.33
CA ASP A 366 12.09 5.80 7.84
C ASP A 366 11.28 4.67 7.18
N VAL A 367 10.08 4.98 6.74
CA VAL A 367 9.21 4.06 6.02
C VAL A 367 9.37 4.27 4.51
N VAL A 368 9.29 3.20 3.75
CA VAL A 368 9.14 3.24 2.28
C VAL A 368 7.98 2.34 1.91
N ARG A 369 6.99 2.88 1.20
CA ARG A 369 5.85 2.11 0.70
C ARG A 369 6.04 1.72 -0.77
N PRO A 370 5.41 0.65 -1.26
CA PRO A 370 5.47 0.28 -2.67
C PRO A 370 4.74 1.31 -3.55
N LEU A 371 5.23 1.49 -4.78
CA LEU A 371 4.59 2.35 -5.78
C LEU A 371 3.34 1.71 -6.40
N ALA A 372 3.35 0.39 -6.48
CA ALA A 372 2.27 -0.45 -6.99
C ALA A 372 2.46 -1.88 -6.47
N PRO A 373 1.49 -2.78 -6.62
CA PRO A 373 1.68 -4.20 -6.32
C PRO A 373 2.78 -4.83 -7.16
N GLY A 374 3.58 -5.70 -6.54
CA GLY A 374 4.62 -6.49 -7.19
C GLY A 374 6.05 -6.06 -6.90
N SER A 375 6.98 -7.01 -7.11
CA SER A 375 8.40 -6.86 -6.75
C SER A 375 9.11 -5.74 -7.52
N PHE A 376 8.77 -5.54 -8.79
CA PHE A 376 9.34 -4.47 -9.59
C PHE A 376 9.02 -3.07 -9.01
N ALA A 377 7.76 -2.83 -8.65
CA ALA A 377 7.35 -1.56 -8.05
C ALA A 377 7.99 -1.35 -6.67
N ALA A 378 8.20 -2.43 -5.90
CA ALA A 378 8.96 -2.41 -4.66
C ALA A 378 10.42 -1.99 -4.89
N MET A 379 11.09 -2.58 -5.89
CA MET A 379 12.44 -2.21 -6.27
C MET A 379 12.56 -0.74 -6.66
N VAL A 380 11.63 -0.25 -7.48
CA VAL A 380 11.62 1.16 -7.89
C VAL A 380 11.38 2.07 -6.69
N ALA A 381 10.52 1.71 -5.74
CA ALA A 381 10.28 2.47 -4.52
C ALA A 381 11.55 2.62 -3.67
N LEU A 382 12.24 1.50 -3.40
CA LEU A 382 13.49 1.48 -2.64
C LEU A 382 14.59 2.26 -3.36
N ALA A 383 14.72 2.09 -4.68
CA ALA A 383 15.68 2.86 -5.48
C ALA A 383 15.34 4.36 -5.47
N THR A 384 14.07 4.75 -5.57
CA THR A 384 13.63 6.16 -5.52
C THR A 384 14.00 6.81 -4.20
N SER A 385 13.89 6.08 -3.09
CA SER A 385 14.21 6.59 -1.75
C SER A 385 15.71 6.80 -1.52
N ASP A 386 16.58 6.15 -2.31
CA ASP A 386 18.04 6.31 -2.27
C ASP A 386 18.54 7.22 -3.39
N ASN A 387 18.18 6.92 -4.64
CA ASN A 387 18.68 7.62 -5.83
C ASN A 387 17.65 7.61 -6.96
N ALA A 388 16.96 8.74 -7.15
CA ALA A 388 15.92 8.88 -8.15
C ALA A 388 16.42 8.63 -9.60
N GLY A 389 17.69 8.93 -9.91
CA GLY A 389 18.28 8.67 -11.23
C GLY A 389 18.35 7.17 -11.52
N ARG A 390 18.85 6.39 -10.56
CA ARG A 390 18.90 4.92 -10.67
C ARG A 390 17.50 4.29 -10.74
N ALA A 391 16.55 4.82 -9.99
CA ALA A 391 15.18 4.36 -10.04
C ALA A 391 14.54 4.65 -11.41
N SER A 392 14.85 5.80 -12.02
CA SER A 392 14.40 6.15 -13.37
C SER A 392 14.98 5.21 -14.42
N ASP A 393 16.26 4.86 -14.29
CA ASP A 393 16.92 3.89 -15.17
C ASP A 393 16.25 2.50 -15.08
N LEU A 394 15.92 2.03 -13.87
CA LEU A 394 15.15 0.79 -13.67
C LEU A 394 13.78 0.82 -14.35
N VAL A 395 13.11 1.96 -14.38
CA VAL A 395 11.80 2.10 -15.02
C VAL A 395 11.92 2.09 -16.54
N GLN A 396 12.96 2.74 -17.09
CA GLN A 396 13.22 2.78 -18.53
C GLN A 396 13.76 1.45 -19.08
N HIS A 397 14.54 0.75 -18.26
CA HIS A 397 15.17 -0.53 -18.59
C HIS A 397 14.82 -1.59 -17.55
N PRO A 398 13.55 -2.05 -17.51
CA PRO A 398 13.10 -3.01 -16.49
C PRO A 398 13.87 -4.33 -16.65
N PRO A 399 14.40 -4.89 -15.56
CA PRO A 399 15.05 -6.19 -15.60
C PRO A 399 14.05 -7.26 -16.03
N LYS A 400 14.53 -8.32 -16.70
CA LYS A 400 13.67 -9.45 -17.02
C LYS A 400 13.10 -10.06 -15.73
N LEU A 401 11.83 -10.46 -15.79
CA LEU A 401 11.15 -11.05 -14.62
C LEU A 401 11.98 -12.20 -14.05
N GLY A 402 12.33 -12.11 -12.75
CA GLY A 402 13.12 -13.11 -12.04
C GLY A 402 14.64 -12.84 -11.96
N GLU A 403 15.18 -11.86 -12.70
CA GLU A 403 16.65 -11.63 -12.74
C GLU A 403 17.20 -10.91 -11.50
N ILE A 404 16.41 -10.07 -10.81
CA ILE A 404 16.91 -9.35 -9.63
C ILE A 404 15.90 -9.44 -8.48
N PRO A 405 16.13 -10.23 -7.46
CA PRO A 405 15.38 -10.13 -6.21
C PRO A 405 15.53 -8.73 -5.60
N ALA A 406 14.47 -8.17 -5.01
CA ALA A 406 14.49 -6.86 -4.36
C ALA A 406 15.64 -6.74 -3.33
N ARG A 407 15.99 -7.83 -2.66
CA ARG A 407 17.14 -7.96 -1.78
C ARG A 407 18.48 -7.78 -2.45
N THR A 408 18.66 -8.30 -3.68
CA THR A 408 19.89 -8.10 -4.43
C THR A 408 20.08 -6.63 -4.81
N LEU A 409 18.96 -5.94 -5.10
CA LEU A 409 18.97 -4.52 -5.38
C LEU A 409 19.44 -3.70 -4.17
N THR A 410 18.92 -3.96 -2.95
CA THR A 410 19.33 -3.21 -1.75
C THR A 410 20.81 -3.32 -1.44
N ARG A 411 21.47 -4.42 -1.82
CA ARG A 411 22.93 -4.56 -1.73
C ARG A 411 23.70 -3.59 -2.67
N THR A 412 23.00 -2.99 -3.61
CA THR A 412 23.56 -1.99 -4.53
C THR A 412 23.08 -0.57 -4.23
N LEU A 413 22.23 -0.41 -3.22
CA LEU A 413 21.70 0.86 -2.72
C LEU A 413 22.35 1.23 -1.38
N ARG A 414 22.12 2.47 -0.95
CA ARG A 414 22.50 2.98 0.37
C ARG A 414 21.36 2.89 1.37
N CYS A 415 20.45 1.97 1.14
CA CYS A 415 19.36 1.65 2.05
C CYS A 415 19.29 0.14 2.29
N GLY A 416 18.79 -0.25 3.45
CA GLY A 416 18.58 -1.63 3.84
C GLY A 416 17.19 -1.82 4.45
N VAL A 417 16.53 -2.93 4.11
CA VAL A 417 15.22 -3.27 4.66
C VAL A 417 15.40 -3.94 6.00
N VAL A 418 14.83 -3.34 7.05
CA VAL A 418 14.79 -3.87 8.41
C VAL A 418 13.69 -4.93 8.52
N GLY A 419 12.50 -4.63 8.02
CA GLY A 419 11.36 -5.54 8.03
C GLY A 419 10.15 -4.97 7.31
N GLU A 420 9.15 -5.81 7.08
CA GLU A 420 7.90 -5.46 6.44
C GLU A 420 6.90 -4.87 7.41
N ILE A 421 6.20 -3.81 7.01
CA ILE A 421 5.04 -3.27 7.71
C ILE A 421 3.81 -3.94 7.10
N ARG A 422 3.24 -4.91 7.83
CA ARG A 422 2.11 -5.71 7.34
C ARG A 422 0.80 -5.25 7.96
N VAL A 423 -0.26 -5.26 7.17
CA VAL A 423 -1.64 -5.10 7.65
C VAL A 423 -2.15 -6.48 8.05
N GLN A 424 -1.84 -6.88 9.26
CA GLN A 424 -2.20 -8.18 9.82
C GLN A 424 -2.66 -8.04 11.27
N GLY A 425 -3.46 -8.98 11.75
CA GLY A 425 -3.91 -8.98 13.13
C GLY A 425 -5.13 -9.85 13.37
N GLY A 426 -5.92 -9.47 14.38
CA GLY A 426 -7.20 -10.08 14.71
C GLY A 426 -8.38 -9.18 14.30
N ARG A 427 -9.51 -9.78 13.93
CA ARG A 427 -10.76 -9.07 13.65
C ARG A 427 -11.93 -9.67 14.40
N ALA A 428 -12.87 -8.84 14.78
CA ALA A 428 -14.13 -9.28 15.36
C ALA A 428 -14.90 -10.17 14.36
N PRO A 429 -15.67 -11.16 14.84
CA PRO A 429 -16.36 -12.12 13.98
C PRO A 429 -17.38 -11.46 13.03
N GLU A 430 -17.94 -10.31 13.41
CA GLU A 430 -18.91 -9.55 12.63
C GLU A 430 -18.28 -8.79 11.47
N VAL A 431 -16.96 -8.57 11.49
CA VAL A 431 -16.25 -7.81 10.48
C VAL A 431 -15.76 -8.72 9.36
N GLN A 432 -16.14 -8.43 8.15
CA GLN A 432 -15.62 -9.07 6.95
C GLN A 432 -14.75 -8.06 6.19
N LEU A 433 -13.44 -8.23 6.35
CA LEU A 433 -12.45 -7.40 5.66
C LEU A 433 -12.33 -7.79 4.20
N ALA A 434 -12.22 -6.79 3.34
CA ALA A 434 -11.83 -6.94 1.95
C ALA A 434 -10.40 -6.41 1.73
N ALA A 435 -9.66 -7.05 0.84
CA ALA A 435 -8.38 -6.57 0.33
C ALA A 435 -8.58 -5.92 -1.04
N PRO A 436 -7.78 -4.91 -1.40
CA PRO A 436 -7.77 -4.40 -2.77
C PRO A 436 -7.40 -5.51 -3.77
N PRO A 437 -7.99 -5.52 -4.96
CA PRO A 437 -7.56 -6.43 -6.00
C PRO A 437 -6.05 -6.29 -6.25
N MET A 438 -5.31 -7.41 -6.16
CA MET A 438 -3.87 -7.45 -6.44
C MET A 438 -2.98 -6.51 -5.61
N GLY A 439 -3.47 -5.99 -4.45
CA GLY A 439 -2.71 -5.07 -3.60
C GLY A 439 -2.77 -5.42 -2.12
N PRO A 440 -1.79 -4.96 -1.32
CA PRO A 440 -1.87 -5.03 0.14
C PRO A 440 -2.76 -3.91 0.69
N GLY A 441 -3.23 -4.08 1.93
CA GLY A 441 -4.01 -3.07 2.66
C GLY A 441 -5.50 -3.37 2.72
N PHE A 442 -6.28 -2.39 3.19
CA PHE A 442 -7.73 -2.50 3.31
C PHE A 442 -8.44 -1.98 2.07
N ASP A 443 -9.37 -2.76 1.52
CA ASP A 443 -10.46 -2.22 0.71
C ASP A 443 -11.63 -1.87 1.62
N LEU A 444 -11.64 -0.66 2.15
CA LEU A 444 -12.72 -0.17 3.01
C LEU A 444 -14.01 0.12 2.24
N GLY A 445 -13.95 0.20 0.91
CA GLY A 445 -15.13 0.29 0.05
C GLY A 445 -15.96 -0.98 0.07
N ALA A 446 -15.28 -2.14 0.00
CA ALA A 446 -15.89 -3.46 -0.04
C ALA A 446 -15.96 -4.17 1.33
N THR A 447 -15.31 -3.63 2.37
CA THR A 447 -15.38 -4.16 3.74
C THR A 447 -16.79 -4.00 4.32
N THR A 448 -17.28 -5.02 5.04
CA THR A 448 -18.63 -5.03 5.62
C THR A 448 -18.62 -5.40 7.11
N ARG A 449 -19.70 -5.00 7.81
CA ARG A 449 -19.98 -5.45 9.17
C ARG A 449 -21.39 -6.02 9.22
N SER A 450 -21.56 -7.28 9.62
CA SER A 450 -22.86 -7.85 9.92
C SER A 450 -23.37 -7.30 11.26
N ARG A 451 -24.69 -7.18 11.41
CA ARG A 451 -25.28 -6.89 12.74
C ARG A 451 -25.00 -8.11 13.63
N ALA A 452 -24.58 -7.86 14.88
CA ALA A 452 -24.56 -8.92 15.88
C ALA A 452 -25.98 -9.53 15.97
N ARG A 453 -26.07 -10.85 15.87
CA ARG A 453 -27.35 -11.57 16.04
C ARG A 453 -27.70 -11.61 17.51
#